data_c1daee2738697332212ae41c876f6172
#
_entry.id   c1daee2738697332212ae41c876f6172
#
_cell.length_a   1.000
_cell.length_b   1.000
_cell.length_c   1.000
_cell.angle_alpha   90.00
_cell.angle_beta   90.00
_cell.angle_gamma   90.00
#
_symmetry.space_group_name_H-M   'P 1'
#
loop_
_entity.id
_entity.type
_entity.pdbx_description
1 polymer ?
#
loop_
_entity_poly.entity_id
_entity_poly.type
_entity_poly.pdbx_seq_one_letter_code
_entity_poly.pdbx_strand_id
1 'polypeptide(L)'
;MAVTKLQPWANGLLVLLSATALLVGQQHSGREEHLLYVASPGIRNYTQYGGVGILVFDIDHGFRFVKRIPTWDVPPGQQAENVKGIAASAENGRAYVTTLHRIMALDAVTGRKLWDKAYEGGCDRLAISPDGRMLYVPQLEGNVWHVVDAATGGVIAQIESKSGSHNTICSLDGSKVYLAGLRSPLLLVADAKNQKVVSTVGPFSNFIRPFTINGSDTLCFVNVDGLLGFEVGDVRTGQKLYRVEVQGYRQGPVKRHACPSHGIALTPDEKELWVADGANNAIHVFDATVMPPRQTSSVQLRDLPGWISFSMDGRFAYSSTGEIIDVAAKKVVAALQDEAGRQVQSEKMLDLAIANGKVVRAGNQFGIGIKRK
;
A
#
# COMPACT_ATOMS: atom_id res chain seq x y z
N MET A 1 -54.91 -92.29 13.09
CA MET A 1 -55.40 -91.39 12.04
C MET A 1 -54.84 -90.03 12.29
N ALA A 2 -53.78 -89.59 11.73
CA ALA A 2 -53.25 -88.27 11.84
C ALA A 2 -52.63 -87.87 10.51
N VAL A 3 -53.16 -86.86 9.89
CA VAL A 3 -52.81 -86.35 8.59
C VAL A 3 -51.80 -85.25 8.78
N THR A 4 -50.60 -85.48 8.29
CA THR A 4 -49.50 -84.52 8.31
C THR A 4 -49.64 -83.60 7.10
N LYS A 5 -49.70 -82.29 7.30
CA LYS A 5 -49.63 -81.29 6.24
C LYS A 5 -48.20 -80.69 6.16
N LEU A 6 -47.64 -80.80 4.96
CA LEU A 6 -46.42 -80.19 4.54
C LEU A 6 -46.64 -78.70 4.24
N GLN A 7 -45.72 -77.84 4.73
CA GLN A 7 -45.61 -76.44 4.35
C GLN A 7 -44.43 -76.28 3.38
N PRO A 8 -44.55 -75.41 2.35
CA PRO A 8 -43.47 -75.14 1.44
C PRO A 8 -42.56 -73.99 1.95
N TRP A 9 -41.29 -74.14 1.66
CA TRP A 9 -40.23 -73.18 1.94
C TRP A 9 -40.28 -72.02 0.93
N ALA A 10 -40.35 -70.79 1.36
CA ALA A 10 -40.22 -69.59 0.58
C ALA A 10 -38.76 -69.06 0.72
N ASN A 11 -38.00 -69.13 -0.38
CA ASN A 11 -36.72 -68.52 -0.50
C ASN A 11 -36.86 -67.01 -0.62
N GLY A 12 -36.48 -66.28 0.43
CA GLY A 12 -36.34 -64.84 0.40
C GLY A 12 -34.96 -64.43 -0.10
N LEU A 13 -34.92 -63.84 -1.29
CA LEU A 13 -33.74 -63.22 -1.88
C LEU A 13 -33.50 -61.88 -1.19
N LEU A 14 -32.45 -61.80 -0.40
CA LEU A 14 -32.02 -60.53 0.25
C LEU A 14 -31.18 -59.72 -0.78
N VAL A 15 -31.77 -58.66 -1.35
CA VAL A 15 -31.06 -57.69 -2.18
C VAL A 15 -30.43 -56.67 -1.26
N LEU A 16 -29.11 -56.74 -1.08
CA LEU A 16 -28.28 -55.73 -0.44
C LEU A 16 -28.10 -54.55 -1.40
N LEU A 17 -28.86 -53.47 -1.21
CA LEU A 17 -28.62 -52.17 -1.83
C LEU A 17 -27.46 -51.50 -1.10
N SER A 18 -26.24 -51.54 -1.68
CA SER A 18 -25.11 -50.75 -1.27
C SER A 18 -25.32 -49.28 -1.70
N ALA A 19 -25.76 -48.44 -0.81
CA ALA A 19 -25.78 -46.99 -1.00
C ALA A 19 -24.33 -46.46 -0.92
N THR A 20 -23.69 -46.26 -2.04
CA THR A 20 -22.48 -45.48 -2.19
C THR A 20 -22.85 -44.00 -1.99
N ALA A 21 -22.66 -43.48 -0.79
CA ALA A 21 -22.73 -42.06 -0.53
C ALA A 21 -21.54 -41.39 -1.21
N LEU A 22 -21.78 -40.75 -2.35
CA LEU A 22 -20.88 -39.78 -2.95
C LEU A 22 -20.79 -38.61 -1.98
N LEU A 23 -19.74 -38.54 -1.15
CA LEU A 23 -19.28 -37.33 -0.48
C LEU A 23 -18.81 -36.38 -1.57
N VAL A 24 -19.73 -35.58 -2.10
CA VAL A 24 -19.41 -34.35 -2.80
C VAL A 24 -18.82 -33.43 -1.75
N GLY A 25 -17.48 -33.38 -1.69
CA GLY A 25 -16.76 -32.39 -0.91
C GLY A 25 -17.22 -31.01 -1.41
N GLN A 26 -18.11 -30.35 -0.69
CA GLN A 26 -18.30 -28.92 -0.81
C GLN A 26 -16.94 -28.31 -0.49
N GLN A 27 -16.20 -27.93 -1.52
CA GLN A 27 -15.16 -26.93 -1.37
C GLN A 27 -15.88 -25.67 -0.84
N HIS A 28 -15.83 -25.49 0.47
CA HIS A 28 -16.06 -24.18 1.05
C HIS A 28 -14.99 -23.29 0.41
N SER A 29 -15.35 -22.53 -0.60
CA SER A 29 -14.56 -21.38 -1.00
C SER A 29 -14.51 -20.50 0.26
N GLY A 30 -13.39 -20.55 0.96
CA GLY A 30 -13.19 -19.81 2.18
C GLY A 30 -13.50 -18.33 1.86
N ARG A 31 -14.34 -17.72 2.67
CA ARG A 31 -14.68 -16.30 2.53
C ARG A 31 -13.38 -15.51 2.49
N GLU A 32 -13.22 -14.65 1.50
CA GLU A 32 -12.10 -13.73 1.42
C GLU A 32 -12.25 -12.69 2.55
N GLU A 33 -11.20 -12.48 3.33
CA GLU A 33 -11.11 -11.48 4.40
C GLU A 33 -10.31 -10.30 3.87
N HIS A 34 -10.84 -9.08 4.03
CA HIS A 34 -10.13 -7.86 3.65
C HIS A 34 -9.59 -7.17 4.90
N LEU A 35 -8.27 -7.04 4.97
CA LEU A 35 -7.57 -6.52 6.14
C LEU A 35 -6.70 -5.32 5.77
N LEU A 36 -6.81 -4.23 6.54
CA LEU A 36 -5.92 -3.08 6.44
C LEU A 36 -4.74 -3.24 7.40
N TYR A 37 -3.54 -3.18 6.89
CA TYR A 37 -2.27 -3.24 7.61
C TYR A 37 -1.72 -1.83 7.76
N VAL A 38 -1.49 -1.41 9.00
CA VAL A 38 -1.04 -0.06 9.37
C VAL A 38 0.26 -0.16 10.15
N ALA A 39 1.38 0.19 9.55
CA ALA A 39 2.67 0.12 10.21
C ALA A 39 2.92 1.36 11.08
N SER A 40 3.33 1.16 12.32
CA SER A 40 3.49 2.17 13.35
C SER A 40 4.83 2.03 14.10
N PRO A 41 5.48 3.16 14.53
CA PRO A 41 5.06 4.54 14.35
C PRO A 41 5.23 4.98 12.90
N GLY A 42 4.14 5.39 12.27
CA GLY A 42 4.10 5.73 10.85
C GLY A 42 4.11 7.24 10.56
N ILE A 43 4.07 8.07 11.59
CA ILE A 43 4.30 9.51 11.55
C ILE A 43 5.53 9.81 12.37
N ARG A 44 6.67 10.02 11.73
CA ARG A 44 7.96 10.13 12.43
C ARG A 44 8.11 8.98 13.44
N ASN A 45 8.65 9.21 14.61
CA ASN A 45 8.77 8.26 15.73
C ASN A 45 7.68 8.43 16.80
N TYR A 46 6.52 9.00 16.43
CA TYR A 46 5.44 9.34 17.36
C TYR A 46 4.64 8.09 17.75
N THR A 47 4.95 7.54 18.92
CA THR A 47 4.30 6.31 19.43
C THR A 47 2.88 6.56 19.99
N GLN A 48 2.50 7.81 20.28
CA GLN A 48 1.13 8.15 20.71
C GLN A 48 0.06 7.87 19.67
N TYR A 49 0.42 7.65 18.41
CA TYR A 49 -0.50 7.38 17.31
C TYR A 49 -0.52 5.91 16.88
N GLY A 50 -0.66 4.99 17.84
CA GLY A 50 -0.78 3.56 17.55
C GLY A 50 0.38 2.71 18.05
N GLY A 51 1.35 3.28 18.78
CA GLY A 51 2.46 2.52 19.37
C GLY A 51 3.48 2.01 18.36
N VAL A 52 3.92 0.77 18.51
CA VAL A 52 4.91 0.10 17.65
C VAL A 52 4.33 -1.21 17.14
N GLY A 53 4.60 -1.55 15.88
CA GLY A 53 4.15 -2.78 15.24
C GLY A 53 3.28 -2.54 14.00
N ILE A 54 2.73 -3.59 13.43
CA ILE A 54 1.70 -3.49 12.40
C ILE A 54 0.35 -3.74 13.05
N LEU A 55 -0.53 -2.75 13.00
CA LEU A 55 -1.91 -2.89 13.44
C LEU A 55 -2.74 -3.40 12.27
N VAL A 56 -3.58 -4.38 12.53
CA VAL A 56 -4.43 -5.02 11.52
C VAL A 56 -5.89 -4.71 11.83
N PHE A 57 -6.61 -4.23 10.82
CA PHE A 57 -8.02 -3.85 10.92
C PHE A 57 -8.86 -4.63 9.91
N ASP A 58 -10.07 -5.01 10.32
CA ASP A 58 -11.05 -5.71 9.48
C ASP A 58 -11.86 -4.70 8.68
N ILE A 59 -11.62 -4.62 7.37
CA ILE A 59 -12.29 -3.70 6.45
C ILE A 59 -13.77 -4.05 6.32
N ASP A 60 -14.10 -5.34 6.26
CA ASP A 60 -15.46 -5.83 6.04
C ASP A 60 -16.40 -5.56 7.23
N HIS A 61 -15.82 -5.35 8.42
CA HIS A 61 -16.57 -5.11 9.65
C HIS A 61 -16.26 -3.74 10.28
N GLY A 62 -16.21 -2.69 9.44
CA GLY A 62 -16.13 -1.30 9.89
C GLY A 62 -14.76 -0.90 10.44
N PHE A 63 -13.69 -1.48 9.94
CA PHE A 63 -12.31 -1.18 10.35
C PHE A 63 -12.02 -1.48 11.82
N ARG A 64 -12.67 -2.53 12.35
CA ARG A 64 -12.42 -2.99 13.71
C ARG A 64 -10.99 -3.50 13.85
N PHE A 65 -10.31 -3.14 14.95
CA PHE A 65 -9.02 -3.69 15.30
C PHE A 65 -9.08 -5.22 15.46
N VAL A 66 -8.16 -5.93 14.83
CA VAL A 66 -8.06 -7.40 14.85
C VAL A 66 -6.90 -7.84 15.72
N LYS A 67 -5.69 -7.38 15.39
CA LYS A 67 -4.44 -7.78 16.07
C LYS A 67 -3.33 -6.76 15.85
N ARG A 68 -2.31 -6.87 16.66
CA ARG A 68 -1.00 -6.22 16.47
C ARG A 68 0.04 -7.28 16.14
N ILE A 69 0.77 -7.09 15.04
CA ILE A 69 1.93 -7.90 14.68
C ILE A 69 3.17 -7.17 15.23
N PRO A 70 3.95 -7.80 16.14
CA PRO A 70 5.16 -7.19 16.67
C PRO A 70 6.20 -6.95 15.57
N THR A 71 6.91 -5.83 15.65
CA THR A 71 8.06 -5.53 14.80
C THR A 71 9.33 -5.50 15.66
N TRP A 72 9.85 -4.32 15.95
CA TRP A 72 11.08 -4.16 16.74
C TRP A 72 10.76 -3.72 18.16
N ASP A 73 11.43 -4.29 19.12
CA ASP A 73 11.37 -3.85 20.50
C ASP A 73 11.99 -2.44 20.63
N VAL A 74 11.42 -1.64 21.53
CA VAL A 74 11.98 -0.33 21.92
C VAL A 74 12.61 -0.49 23.29
N PRO A 75 13.95 -0.49 23.41
CA PRO A 75 14.62 -0.61 24.68
C PRO A 75 14.23 0.51 25.64
N PRO A 76 14.22 0.29 26.95
CA PRO A 76 13.93 1.32 27.93
C PRO A 76 14.80 2.58 27.73
N GLY A 77 14.17 3.75 27.71
CA GLY A 77 14.86 5.03 27.54
C GLY A 77 15.23 5.39 26.10
N GLN A 78 14.93 4.51 25.12
CA GLN A 78 15.13 4.79 23.71
C GLN A 78 13.83 5.20 23.04
N GLN A 79 13.96 5.88 21.90
CA GLN A 79 12.84 6.20 21.01
C GLN A 79 12.63 5.07 19.99
N ALA A 80 11.36 4.83 19.61
CA ALA A 80 11.05 3.94 18.53
C ALA A 80 11.63 4.46 17.21
N GLU A 81 12.08 3.56 16.33
CA GLU A 81 12.46 3.92 14.99
C GLU A 81 11.22 4.35 14.16
N ASN A 82 11.36 5.42 13.41
CA ASN A 82 10.35 5.85 12.45
C ASN A 82 10.20 4.80 11.33
N VAL A 83 9.00 4.26 11.18
CA VAL A 83 8.66 3.41 10.02
C VAL A 83 8.56 4.29 8.78
N LYS A 84 9.26 3.88 7.73
CA LYS A 84 9.41 4.65 6.48
C LYS A 84 8.53 4.12 5.35
N GLY A 85 8.24 2.82 5.32
CA GLY A 85 7.41 2.22 4.28
C GLY A 85 6.87 0.85 4.67
N ILE A 86 5.84 0.42 3.95
CA ILE A 86 5.27 -0.92 3.99
C ILE A 86 4.99 -1.39 2.57
N ALA A 87 5.30 -2.65 2.26
CA ALA A 87 4.92 -3.30 1.02
C ALA A 87 4.50 -4.74 1.30
N ALA A 88 3.72 -5.33 0.41
CA ALA A 88 3.33 -6.73 0.52
C ALA A 88 3.18 -7.35 -0.88
N SER A 89 3.24 -8.68 -0.96
CA SER A 89 3.07 -9.42 -2.19
C SER A 89 2.22 -10.67 -1.95
N ALA A 90 1.22 -10.86 -2.79
CA ALA A 90 0.45 -12.09 -2.84
C ALA A 90 1.26 -13.25 -3.42
N GLU A 91 2.19 -12.98 -4.33
CA GLU A 91 3.02 -13.99 -4.99
C GLU A 91 3.92 -14.75 -4.01
N ASN A 92 4.40 -14.07 -2.97
CA ASN A 92 5.28 -14.69 -1.98
C ASN A 92 4.68 -14.75 -0.56
N GLY A 93 3.48 -14.20 -0.34
CA GLY A 93 2.76 -14.22 0.93
C GLY A 93 3.42 -13.39 2.05
N ARG A 94 4.24 -12.40 1.70
CA ARG A 94 5.05 -11.65 2.67
C ARG A 94 4.65 -10.19 2.74
N ALA A 95 4.86 -9.60 3.93
CA ALA A 95 4.86 -8.17 4.17
C ALA A 95 6.28 -7.70 4.53
N TYR A 96 6.62 -6.49 4.13
CA TYR A 96 7.92 -5.86 4.34
C TYR A 96 7.73 -4.49 4.95
N VAL A 97 8.44 -4.21 6.04
CA VAL A 97 8.39 -2.90 6.71
C VAL A 97 9.79 -2.33 6.77
N THR A 98 9.95 -1.08 6.34
CA THR A 98 11.22 -0.35 6.48
C THR A 98 11.15 0.62 7.63
N THR A 99 12.28 0.81 8.31
CA THR A 99 12.55 1.94 9.20
C THR A 99 13.64 2.83 8.59
N LEU A 100 14.20 3.73 9.37
CA LEU A 100 15.34 4.57 8.94
C LEU A 100 16.59 3.74 8.58
N HIS A 101 16.75 2.52 9.11
CA HIS A 101 18.00 1.78 9.05
C HIS A 101 17.86 0.38 8.48
N ARG A 102 16.67 -0.23 8.53
CA ARG A 102 16.49 -1.67 8.34
C ARG A 102 15.17 -2.04 7.70
N ILE A 103 15.10 -3.29 7.25
CA ILE A 103 13.88 -3.92 6.74
C ILE A 103 13.60 -5.18 7.52
N MET A 104 12.35 -5.38 7.89
CA MET A 104 11.82 -6.65 8.40
C MET A 104 10.88 -7.26 7.37
N ALA A 105 11.10 -8.53 7.02
CA ALA A 105 10.15 -9.34 6.28
C ALA A 105 9.37 -10.24 7.22
N LEU A 106 8.08 -10.29 7.01
CA LEU A 106 7.13 -11.06 7.80
C LEU A 106 6.30 -11.96 6.88
N ASP A 107 5.92 -13.13 7.35
CA ASP A 107 4.78 -13.84 6.82
C ASP A 107 3.53 -12.97 7.03
N ALA A 108 2.86 -12.59 5.95
CA ALA A 108 1.81 -11.58 6.03
C ALA A 108 0.56 -12.07 6.76
N VAL A 109 0.29 -13.36 6.82
CA VAL A 109 -0.87 -13.94 7.50
C VAL A 109 -0.60 -14.15 8.99
N THR A 110 0.50 -14.85 9.29
CA THR A 110 0.83 -15.24 10.67
C THR A 110 1.54 -14.14 11.46
N GLY A 111 2.17 -13.18 10.78
CA GLY A 111 3.03 -12.17 11.39
C GLY A 111 4.40 -12.69 11.83
N ARG A 112 4.76 -13.93 11.48
CA ARG A 112 6.05 -14.52 11.84
C ARG A 112 7.19 -13.82 11.11
N LYS A 113 8.19 -13.35 11.84
CA LYS A 113 9.41 -12.76 11.27
C LYS A 113 10.17 -13.81 10.44
N LEU A 114 10.48 -13.45 9.20
CA LEU A 114 11.23 -14.28 8.26
C LEU A 114 12.70 -13.88 8.21
N TRP A 115 12.95 -12.59 8.10
CA TRP A 115 14.29 -12.01 8.21
C TRP A 115 14.21 -10.53 8.64
N ASP A 116 15.34 -10.00 9.14
CA ASP A 116 15.51 -8.62 9.60
C ASP A 116 16.94 -8.20 9.28
N LYS A 117 17.12 -7.14 8.46
CA LYS A 117 18.44 -6.70 8.01
C LYS A 117 18.56 -5.19 7.99
N ALA A 118 19.72 -4.72 8.43
CA ALA A 118 20.13 -3.32 8.26
C ALA A 118 20.82 -3.12 6.90
N TYR A 119 20.71 -1.89 6.36
CA TYR A 119 21.28 -1.55 5.08
C TYR A 119 22.14 -0.30 5.20
N GLU A 120 23.26 -0.29 4.48
CA GLU A 120 24.14 0.86 4.40
C GLU A 120 23.40 2.08 3.81
N GLY A 121 23.54 3.23 4.46
CA GLY A 121 22.82 4.45 4.08
C GLY A 121 21.34 4.45 4.45
N GLY A 122 20.88 3.46 5.22
CA GLY A 122 19.51 3.38 5.71
C GLY A 122 18.48 2.98 4.67
N CYS A 123 17.20 3.17 5.00
CA CYS A 123 16.07 2.82 4.16
C CYS A 123 15.01 3.91 4.16
N ASP A 124 14.23 3.98 3.09
CA ASP A 124 13.04 4.81 3.01
C ASP A 124 11.86 4.03 2.38
N ARG A 125 10.98 4.68 1.66
CA ARG A 125 9.71 4.13 1.17
C ARG A 125 9.92 3.21 -0.02
N LEU A 126 9.92 1.90 0.28
CA LEU A 126 10.20 0.82 -0.65
C LEU A 126 9.03 0.53 -1.60
N ALA A 127 9.34 -0.17 -2.69
CA ALA A 127 8.37 -0.88 -3.52
C ALA A 127 8.80 -2.33 -3.72
N ILE A 128 7.83 -3.22 -3.99
CA ILE A 128 8.07 -4.61 -4.37
C ILE A 128 7.72 -4.82 -5.84
N SER A 129 8.51 -5.61 -6.56
CA SER A 129 8.18 -6.02 -7.93
C SER A 129 6.88 -6.85 -7.95
N PRO A 130 6.07 -6.77 -9.03
CA PRO A 130 4.81 -7.49 -9.11
C PRO A 130 4.95 -9.01 -8.97
N ASP A 131 6.09 -9.58 -9.37
CA ASP A 131 6.41 -11.01 -9.21
C ASP A 131 6.86 -11.39 -7.79
N GLY A 132 6.91 -10.43 -6.87
CA GLY A 132 7.29 -10.63 -5.47
C GLY A 132 8.75 -10.99 -5.22
N ARG A 133 9.66 -10.82 -6.21
CA ARG A 133 11.05 -11.27 -6.10
C ARG A 133 12.02 -10.20 -5.65
N MET A 134 11.77 -8.94 -5.99
CA MET A 134 12.70 -7.83 -5.74
C MET A 134 12.04 -6.70 -4.95
N LEU A 135 12.77 -6.17 -3.98
CA LEU A 135 12.44 -4.93 -3.30
C LEU A 135 13.35 -3.83 -3.84
N TYR A 136 12.77 -2.69 -4.18
CA TYR A 136 13.48 -1.47 -4.54
C TYR A 136 13.44 -0.54 -3.35
N VAL A 137 14.59 -0.37 -2.70
CA VAL A 137 14.72 0.28 -1.39
C VAL A 137 15.58 1.51 -1.53
N PRO A 138 15.01 2.72 -1.45
CA PRO A 138 15.83 3.92 -1.42
C PRO A 138 16.68 3.96 -0.15
N GLN A 139 17.94 4.38 -0.27
CA GLN A 139 18.68 4.85 0.90
C GLN A 139 17.95 6.05 1.52
N LEU A 140 18.16 6.29 2.81
CA LEU A 140 17.58 7.47 3.46
C LEU A 140 18.26 8.75 2.93
N GLU A 141 17.58 9.41 1.97
CA GLU A 141 18.06 10.62 1.29
C GLU A 141 19.46 10.46 0.65
N GLY A 142 19.83 9.24 0.30
CA GLY A 142 21.14 8.87 -0.22
C GLY A 142 21.25 9.04 -1.74
N ASN A 143 22.23 8.34 -2.30
CA ASN A 143 22.56 8.43 -3.72
C ASN A 143 22.09 7.23 -4.55
N VAL A 144 21.63 6.16 -3.89
CA VAL A 144 21.27 4.91 -4.58
C VAL A 144 19.95 4.35 -4.08
N TRP A 145 19.37 3.48 -4.89
CA TRP A 145 18.37 2.50 -4.49
C TRP A 145 19.02 1.13 -4.42
N HIS A 146 18.91 0.45 -3.28
CA HIS A 146 19.25 -0.96 -3.19
C HIS A 146 18.19 -1.79 -3.91
N VAL A 147 18.62 -2.74 -4.74
CA VAL A 147 17.78 -3.81 -5.27
C VAL A 147 18.03 -5.02 -4.40
N VAL A 148 17.00 -5.46 -3.70
CA VAL A 148 17.11 -6.46 -2.64
C VAL A 148 16.32 -7.70 -3.03
N ASP A 149 16.93 -8.87 -2.89
CA ASP A 149 16.22 -10.14 -3.01
C ASP A 149 15.16 -10.27 -1.90
N ALA A 150 13.91 -10.34 -2.27
CA ALA A 150 12.78 -10.32 -1.35
C ALA A 150 12.71 -11.58 -0.46
N ALA A 151 13.30 -12.69 -0.90
CA ALA A 151 13.31 -13.93 -0.14
C ALA A 151 14.33 -13.91 1.00
N THR A 152 15.50 -13.31 0.77
CA THR A 152 16.65 -13.38 1.67
C THR A 152 17.02 -12.05 2.32
N GLY A 153 16.60 -10.92 1.76
CA GLY A 153 17.01 -9.59 2.16
C GLY A 153 18.46 -9.25 1.74
N GLY A 154 19.06 -10.00 0.81
CA GLY A 154 20.39 -9.70 0.26
C GLY A 154 20.34 -8.61 -0.80
N VAL A 155 21.28 -7.65 -0.78
CA VAL A 155 21.42 -6.67 -1.86
C VAL A 155 22.03 -7.39 -3.07
N ILE A 156 21.33 -7.33 -4.20
CA ILE A 156 21.75 -7.98 -5.46
C ILE A 156 22.22 -6.97 -6.52
N ALA A 157 21.78 -5.71 -6.42
CA ALA A 157 22.20 -4.61 -7.29
C ALA A 157 21.95 -3.26 -6.61
N GLN A 158 22.43 -2.19 -7.25
CA GLN A 158 22.14 -0.82 -6.86
C GLN A 158 21.83 0.01 -8.10
N ILE A 159 20.85 0.92 -7.99
CA ILE A 159 20.53 1.91 -9.01
C ILE A 159 21.04 3.26 -8.52
N GLU A 160 22.07 3.78 -9.18
CA GLU A 160 22.62 5.10 -8.88
C GLU A 160 21.69 6.20 -9.37
N SER A 161 21.49 7.24 -8.57
CA SER A 161 20.62 8.37 -8.89
C SER A 161 21.19 9.72 -8.55
N LYS A 162 21.94 9.82 -7.43
CA LYS A 162 22.46 11.05 -6.83
C LYS A 162 21.38 12.12 -6.55
N SER A 163 20.11 11.66 -6.38
CA SER A 163 18.92 12.53 -6.30
C SER A 163 18.38 12.73 -4.89
N GLY A 164 18.98 12.11 -3.86
CA GLY A 164 18.41 12.07 -2.51
C GLY A 164 17.25 11.09 -2.43
N SER A 165 17.54 9.80 -2.61
CA SER A 165 16.56 8.72 -2.78
C SER A 165 15.48 8.69 -1.69
N HIS A 166 14.21 8.58 -2.08
CA HIS A 166 13.07 8.71 -1.17
C HIS A 166 11.88 7.81 -1.50
N ASN A 167 11.14 8.07 -2.57
CA ASN A 167 9.92 7.34 -2.94
C ASN A 167 10.13 6.46 -4.16
N THR A 168 9.50 5.27 -4.16
CA THR A 168 9.70 4.25 -5.19
C THR A 168 8.36 3.63 -5.59
N ILE A 169 8.08 3.58 -6.89
CA ILE A 169 6.91 2.87 -7.44
C ILE A 169 7.38 1.92 -8.54
N CYS A 170 6.94 0.66 -8.50
CA CYS A 170 7.09 -0.26 -9.62
C CYS A 170 5.89 -0.14 -10.58
N SER A 171 6.14 -0.26 -11.89
CA SER A 171 5.07 -0.41 -12.87
C SER A 171 4.29 -1.70 -12.65
N LEU A 172 3.03 -1.74 -13.09
CA LEU A 172 2.17 -2.91 -12.92
C LEU A 172 2.64 -4.15 -13.68
N ASP A 173 3.40 -3.96 -14.75
CA ASP A 173 4.00 -5.03 -15.55
C ASP A 173 5.41 -5.43 -15.05
N GLY A 174 5.96 -4.69 -14.08
CA GLY A 174 7.28 -4.92 -13.51
C GLY A 174 8.43 -4.52 -14.42
N SER A 175 8.18 -3.86 -15.56
CA SER A 175 9.24 -3.48 -16.50
C SER A 175 10.01 -2.24 -16.07
N LYS A 176 9.41 -1.36 -15.27
CA LYS A 176 9.97 -0.07 -14.85
C LYS A 176 9.91 0.12 -13.34
N VAL A 177 10.84 0.94 -12.86
CA VAL A 177 10.84 1.44 -11.48
C VAL A 177 10.97 2.96 -11.53
N TYR A 178 10.02 3.65 -10.91
CA TYR A 178 9.97 5.10 -10.79
C TYR A 178 10.61 5.52 -9.47
N LEU A 179 11.56 6.45 -9.55
CA LEU A 179 12.44 6.81 -8.45
C LEU A 179 12.40 8.32 -8.25
N ALA A 180 11.82 8.77 -7.14
CA ALA A 180 11.79 10.19 -6.77
C ALA A 180 12.75 10.47 -5.63
N GLY A 181 13.60 11.46 -5.81
CA GLY A 181 14.57 11.91 -4.81
C GLY A 181 14.31 13.33 -4.35
N LEU A 182 14.58 13.61 -3.06
CA LEU A 182 14.29 14.88 -2.39
C LEU A 182 15.18 16.06 -2.85
N ARG A 183 16.20 15.81 -3.68
CA ARG A 183 17.15 16.82 -4.19
C ARG A 183 17.15 16.89 -5.71
N SER A 184 16.06 16.46 -6.36
CA SER A 184 15.97 16.45 -7.81
C SER A 184 14.59 16.91 -8.29
N PRO A 185 14.51 17.79 -9.30
CA PRO A 185 13.26 18.11 -9.97
C PRO A 185 12.90 17.10 -11.07
N LEU A 186 13.60 15.96 -11.15
CA LEU A 186 13.41 14.93 -12.15
C LEU A 186 12.88 13.65 -11.51
N LEU A 187 11.79 13.10 -12.04
CA LEU A 187 11.38 11.73 -11.76
C LEU A 187 12.23 10.81 -12.64
N LEU A 188 13.02 9.94 -12.01
CA LEU A 188 13.86 8.99 -12.75
C LEU A 188 13.06 7.73 -13.07
N VAL A 189 13.27 7.17 -14.25
CA VAL A 189 12.66 5.91 -14.70
C VAL A 189 13.79 4.91 -14.92
N ALA A 190 13.81 3.86 -14.13
CA ALA A 190 14.78 2.78 -14.28
C ALA A 190 14.15 1.57 -15.00
N ASP A 191 14.93 0.93 -15.84
CA ASP A 191 14.62 -0.38 -16.42
C ASP A 191 14.84 -1.47 -15.36
N ALA A 192 13.79 -2.24 -15.06
CA ALA A 192 13.82 -3.23 -14.00
C ALA A 192 14.68 -4.47 -14.35
N LYS A 193 14.95 -4.72 -15.62
CA LYS A 193 15.80 -5.83 -16.06
C LYS A 193 17.28 -5.52 -15.89
N ASN A 194 17.67 -4.30 -16.27
CA ASN A 194 19.06 -3.87 -16.29
C ASN A 194 19.48 -3.11 -15.02
N GLN A 195 18.51 -2.76 -14.14
CA GLN A 195 18.73 -2.03 -12.90
C GLN A 195 19.45 -0.67 -13.12
N LYS A 196 19.05 0.06 -14.18
CA LYS A 196 19.65 1.34 -14.56
C LYS A 196 18.60 2.36 -14.93
N VAL A 197 18.85 3.62 -14.59
CA VAL A 197 18.04 4.76 -15.08
C VAL A 197 18.18 4.84 -16.59
N VAL A 198 17.06 4.83 -17.30
CA VAL A 198 16.98 4.86 -18.77
C VAL A 198 16.33 6.13 -19.30
N SER A 199 15.50 6.80 -18.49
CA SER A 199 14.89 8.08 -18.86
C SER A 199 14.51 8.88 -17.61
N THR A 200 14.06 10.12 -17.83
CA THR A 200 13.60 11.02 -16.78
C THR A 200 12.35 11.74 -17.24
N VAL A 201 11.52 12.19 -16.26
CA VAL A 201 10.38 13.09 -16.53
C VAL A 201 10.60 14.39 -15.79
N GLY A 202 10.39 15.51 -16.46
CA GLY A 202 10.61 16.85 -15.95
C GLY A 202 11.54 17.69 -16.82
N PRO A 203 12.21 18.76 -16.32
CA PRO A 203 12.22 19.12 -14.91
C PRO A 203 10.88 19.68 -14.43
N PHE A 204 10.45 19.28 -13.24
CA PHE A 204 9.35 19.90 -12.53
C PHE A 204 9.80 21.25 -11.93
N SER A 205 8.85 22.04 -11.40
CA SER A 205 9.18 23.40 -10.95
C SER A 205 10.06 23.46 -9.70
N ASN A 206 10.12 22.38 -8.93
CA ASN A 206 10.96 22.24 -7.74
C ASN A 206 11.24 20.74 -7.47
N PHE A 207 11.92 20.44 -6.35
CA PHE A 207 12.22 19.08 -5.92
C PHE A 207 10.95 18.28 -5.72
N ILE A 208 10.98 17.03 -6.20
CA ILE A 208 9.84 16.13 -6.13
C ILE A 208 9.64 15.67 -4.68
N ARG A 209 8.39 15.64 -4.28
CA ARG A 209 7.90 14.99 -3.07
C ARG A 209 7.16 13.70 -3.44
N PRO A 210 6.19 13.19 -2.68
CA PRO A 210 5.43 12.03 -3.11
C PRO A 210 4.84 12.20 -4.51
N PHE A 211 4.71 11.09 -5.19
CA PHE A 211 4.16 11.02 -6.53
C PHE A 211 3.31 9.77 -6.71
N THR A 212 2.53 9.75 -7.77
CA THR A 212 1.82 8.56 -8.25
C THR A 212 1.87 8.48 -9.77
N ILE A 213 1.51 7.32 -10.32
CA ILE A 213 1.47 7.05 -11.77
C ILE A 213 0.14 6.40 -12.14
N ASN A 214 -0.26 6.53 -13.40
CA ASN A 214 -1.36 5.76 -13.93
C ASN A 214 -0.93 4.34 -14.35
N GLY A 215 -1.85 3.40 -14.38
CA GLY A 215 -1.56 1.99 -14.62
C GLY A 215 -1.07 1.66 -16.04
N SER A 216 -1.24 2.60 -16.98
CA SER A 216 -0.71 2.47 -18.35
C SER A 216 0.69 3.04 -18.53
N ASP A 217 1.36 3.49 -17.44
CA ASP A 217 2.71 4.08 -17.46
C ASP A 217 2.89 5.24 -18.43
N THR A 218 1.86 6.08 -18.57
CA THR A 218 1.87 7.22 -19.50
C THR A 218 1.93 8.57 -18.80
N LEU A 219 1.36 8.66 -17.59
CA LEU A 219 1.30 9.89 -16.81
C LEU A 219 1.85 9.67 -15.41
N CYS A 220 2.56 10.67 -14.89
CA CYS A 220 2.90 10.79 -13.48
C CYS A 220 2.31 12.09 -12.92
N PHE A 221 1.93 12.06 -11.65
CA PHE A 221 1.43 13.18 -10.88
C PHE A 221 2.35 13.37 -9.68
N VAL A 222 2.99 14.52 -9.57
CA VAL A 222 4.03 14.75 -8.58
C VAL A 222 3.73 15.97 -7.71
N ASN A 223 3.84 15.82 -6.41
CA ASN A 223 3.94 16.96 -5.50
C ASN A 223 5.35 17.52 -5.59
N VAL A 224 5.48 18.84 -5.50
CA VAL A 224 6.77 19.52 -5.50
C VAL A 224 6.87 20.51 -4.34
N ASP A 225 8.08 20.82 -3.92
CA ASP A 225 8.33 21.80 -2.88
C ASP A 225 7.74 23.16 -3.23
N GLY A 226 7.10 23.78 -2.24
CA GLY A 226 6.55 25.12 -2.37
C GLY A 226 5.24 25.22 -3.14
N LEU A 227 4.61 24.09 -3.52
CA LEU A 227 3.34 24.08 -4.23
C LEU A 227 2.24 23.45 -3.35
N LEU A 228 1.16 24.20 -3.13
CA LEU A 228 -0.11 23.63 -2.72
C LEU A 228 -0.85 23.18 -3.98
N GLY A 229 -0.69 21.91 -4.35
CA GLY A 229 -1.11 21.34 -5.61
C GLY A 229 -0.13 20.26 -6.09
N PHE A 230 -0.07 20.04 -7.40
CA PHE A 230 0.79 19.04 -8.02
C PHE A 230 1.15 19.43 -9.46
N GLU A 231 2.10 18.72 -10.03
CA GLU A 231 2.44 18.83 -11.46
C GLU A 231 2.23 17.49 -12.16
N VAL A 232 1.94 17.54 -13.46
CA VAL A 232 1.69 16.38 -14.31
C VAL A 232 2.81 16.24 -15.31
N GLY A 233 3.34 15.03 -15.47
CA GLY A 233 4.35 14.70 -16.48
C GLY A 233 3.90 13.58 -17.42
N ASP A 234 4.33 13.64 -18.67
CA ASP A 234 4.21 12.55 -19.65
C ASP A 234 5.45 11.65 -19.54
N VAL A 235 5.24 10.42 -19.12
CA VAL A 235 6.30 9.42 -18.94
C VAL A 235 6.95 9.01 -20.26
N ARG A 236 6.22 9.07 -21.38
CA ARG A 236 6.71 8.64 -22.69
C ARG A 236 7.61 9.68 -23.33
N THR A 237 7.26 10.96 -23.18
CA THR A 237 8.05 12.08 -23.75
C THR A 237 9.08 12.63 -22.79
N GLY A 238 8.94 12.32 -21.49
CA GLY A 238 9.78 12.87 -20.43
C GLY A 238 9.47 14.32 -20.07
N GLN A 239 8.38 14.90 -20.56
CA GLN A 239 8.06 16.32 -20.39
C GLN A 239 7.08 16.57 -19.27
N LYS A 240 7.26 17.66 -18.53
CA LYS A 240 6.22 18.24 -17.71
C LYS A 240 5.12 18.83 -18.60
N LEU A 241 3.87 18.47 -18.32
CA LEU A 241 2.70 18.92 -19.08
C LEU A 241 1.96 20.08 -18.41
N TYR A 242 1.63 19.92 -17.11
CA TYR A 242 0.74 20.85 -16.40
C TYR A 242 1.24 21.13 -14.99
N ARG A 243 0.88 22.30 -14.48
CA ARG A 243 0.90 22.66 -13.07
C ARG A 243 -0.55 22.92 -12.64
N VAL A 244 -0.97 22.28 -11.54
CA VAL A 244 -2.32 22.36 -11.00
C VAL A 244 -2.23 22.84 -9.55
N GLU A 245 -2.92 23.93 -9.24
CA GLU A 245 -2.97 24.52 -7.91
C GLU A 245 -4.32 24.26 -7.24
N VAL A 246 -4.31 24.01 -5.95
CA VAL A 246 -5.53 23.90 -5.14
C VAL A 246 -6.25 25.24 -5.13
N GLN A 247 -7.55 25.23 -5.40
CA GLN A 247 -8.39 26.41 -5.41
C GLN A 247 -9.17 26.55 -4.09
N GLY A 248 -9.40 27.81 -3.66
CA GLY A 248 -10.21 28.10 -2.47
C GLY A 248 -9.47 27.95 -1.13
N TYR A 249 -8.20 27.56 -1.15
CA TYR A 249 -7.36 27.39 0.04
C TYR A 249 -6.06 28.18 -0.08
N ARG A 250 -5.57 28.67 1.04
CA ARG A 250 -4.27 29.35 1.09
C ARG A 250 -3.19 28.36 1.52
N GLN A 251 -2.04 28.45 0.91
CA GLN A 251 -0.86 27.72 1.36
C GLN A 251 -0.49 28.19 2.78
N GLY A 252 -0.58 27.29 3.72
CA GLY A 252 -0.21 27.53 5.11
C GLY A 252 1.21 27.08 5.43
N PRO A 253 1.64 27.20 6.70
CA PRO A 253 2.96 26.78 7.13
C PRO A 253 3.11 25.26 7.04
N VAL A 254 4.26 24.82 6.56
CA VAL A 254 4.66 23.40 6.55
C VAL A 254 5.11 23.01 7.95
N LYS A 255 4.35 22.13 8.62
CA LYS A 255 4.62 21.76 10.02
C LYS A 255 5.18 20.36 10.18
N ARG A 256 4.52 19.35 9.63
CA ARG A 256 4.85 17.92 9.83
C ARG A 256 5.52 17.31 8.62
N HIS A 257 5.04 17.64 7.45
CA HIS A 257 5.51 17.14 6.17
C HIS A 257 6.29 18.26 5.45
N ALA A 258 7.31 17.93 4.69
CA ALA A 258 8.26 18.91 4.19
C ALA A 258 7.77 19.77 3.01
N CYS A 259 6.52 19.61 2.57
CA CYS A 259 5.92 20.38 1.48
C CYS A 259 4.43 20.67 1.76
N PRO A 260 3.84 21.68 1.10
CA PRO A 260 2.42 22.05 1.30
C PRO A 260 1.47 20.90 0.97
N SER A 261 1.65 20.25 -0.18
CA SER A 261 0.96 19.02 -0.56
C SER A 261 1.92 17.85 -0.44
N HIS A 262 1.69 16.94 0.53
CA HIS A 262 2.62 15.83 0.74
C HIS A 262 2.09 14.51 0.16
N GLY A 263 0.90 14.04 0.53
CA GLY A 263 0.30 12.84 -0.03
C GLY A 263 -0.40 13.10 -1.36
N ILE A 264 -0.24 12.20 -2.33
CA ILE A 264 -0.94 12.21 -3.61
C ILE A 264 -1.26 10.77 -4.03
N ALA A 265 -2.48 10.53 -4.48
CA ALA A 265 -2.91 9.20 -4.89
C ALA A 265 -3.94 9.30 -6.02
N LEU A 266 -3.86 8.40 -6.98
CA LEU A 266 -4.83 8.18 -8.04
C LEU A 266 -5.77 7.05 -7.62
N THR A 267 -7.08 7.21 -7.79
CA THR A 267 -8.02 6.12 -7.55
C THR A 267 -7.69 4.92 -8.43
N PRO A 268 -7.98 3.67 -8.00
CA PRO A 268 -7.71 2.48 -8.83
C PRO A 268 -8.36 2.55 -10.21
N ASP A 269 -9.53 3.16 -10.34
CA ASP A 269 -10.23 3.39 -11.63
C ASP A 269 -9.75 4.63 -12.39
N GLU A 270 -8.75 5.34 -11.86
CA GLU A 270 -8.10 6.52 -12.46
C GLU A 270 -9.04 7.70 -12.77
N LYS A 271 -10.20 7.75 -12.13
CA LYS A 271 -11.12 8.87 -12.35
C LYS A 271 -10.81 10.07 -11.48
N GLU A 272 -10.21 9.85 -10.32
CA GLU A 272 -9.92 10.92 -9.37
C GLU A 272 -8.47 10.88 -8.89
N LEU A 273 -7.88 12.06 -8.73
CA LEU A 273 -6.61 12.28 -8.07
C LEU A 273 -6.86 13.02 -6.76
N TRP A 274 -6.33 12.48 -5.66
CA TRP A 274 -6.51 13.04 -4.32
C TRP A 274 -5.19 13.55 -3.77
N VAL A 275 -5.21 14.75 -3.16
CA VAL A 275 -4.01 15.45 -2.70
C VAL A 275 -4.18 15.89 -1.25
N ALA A 276 -3.22 15.56 -0.39
CA ALA A 276 -3.23 15.92 1.02
C ALA A 276 -2.69 17.35 1.24
N ASP A 277 -3.43 18.14 2.02
CA ASP A 277 -3.08 19.49 2.49
C ASP A 277 -3.04 19.49 4.02
N GLY A 278 -1.83 19.38 4.56
CA GLY A 278 -1.66 19.33 6.02
C GLY A 278 -1.97 20.65 6.72
N ALA A 279 -1.74 21.80 6.08
CA ALA A 279 -1.96 23.10 6.70
C ALA A 279 -3.44 23.45 6.88
N ASN A 280 -4.27 23.02 5.93
CA ASN A 280 -5.72 23.23 5.95
C ASN A 280 -6.50 22.02 6.48
N ASN A 281 -5.83 20.96 6.92
CA ASN A 281 -6.46 19.73 7.40
C ASN A 281 -7.44 19.14 6.37
N ALA A 282 -7.07 19.09 5.09
CA ALA A 282 -7.94 18.70 4.02
C ALA A 282 -7.28 17.70 3.06
N ILE A 283 -8.13 16.93 2.38
CA ILE A 283 -7.78 16.22 1.15
C ILE A 283 -8.55 16.88 0.03
N HIS A 284 -7.87 17.29 -1.04
CA HIS A 284 -8.47 17.88 -2.23
C HIS A 284 -8.63 16.81 -3.31
N VAL A 285 -9.81 16.79 -3.93
CA VAL A 285 -10.20 15.81 -4.94
C VAL A 285 -10.25 16.48 -6.31
N PHE A 286 -9.63 15.86 -7.29
CA PHE A 286 -9.57 16.33 -8.67
C PHE A 286 -10.13 15.28 -9.61
N ASP A 287 -10.96 15.71 -10.59
CA ASP A 287 -11.33 14.89 -11.73
C ASP A 287 -10.10 14.69 -12.62
N ALA A 288 -9.60 13.45 -12.66
CA ALA A 288 -8.45 13.03 -13.44
C ALA A 288 -8.84 12.48 -14.83
N THR A 289 -10.11 12.48 -15.18
CA THR A 289 -10.59 12.11 -16.54
C THR A 289 -10.35 13.19 -17.57
N VAL A 290 -10.05 14.41 -17.12
CA VAL A 290 -9.71 15.57 -17.94
C VAL A 290 -8.29 16.04 -17.68
N MET A 291 -7.66 16.67 -18.68
CA MET A 291 -6.31 17.23 -18.55
C MET A 291 -6.29 18.72 -18.90
N PRO A 292 -5.76 19.59 -18.04
CA PRO A 292 -5.27 19.29 -16.67
C PRO A 292 -6.41 18.85 -15.75
N PRO A 293 -6.11 18.04 -14.70
CA PRO A 293 -7.10 17.64 -13.70
C PRO A 293 -7.77 18.83 -13.02
N ARG A 294 -9.09 18.72 -12.75
CA ARG A 294 -9.90 19.82 -12.19
C ARG A 294 -10.36 19.49 -10.78
N GLN A 295 -10.15 20.41 -9.85
CA GLN A 295 -10.68 20.26 -8.49
C GLN A 295 -12.19 20.19 -8.48
N THR A 296 -12.74 19.17 -7.82
CA THR A 296 -14.19 18.93 -7.71
C THR A 296 -14.70 19.10 -6.29
N SER A 297 -13.90 18.74 -5.29
CA SER A 297 -14.30 18.82 -3.89
C SER A 297 -13.10 18.82 -2.96
N SER A 298 -13.38 18.94 -1.65
CA SER A 298 -12.41 18.78 -0.59
C SER A 298 -13.07 18.07 0.59
N VAL A 299 -12.31 17.19 1.26
CA VAL A 299 -12.75 16.47 2.46
C VAL A 299 -11.97 17.01 3.65
N GLN A 300 -12.67 17.54 4.65
CA GLN A 300 -12.05 18.03 5.87
C GLN A 300 -11.68 16.86 6.78
N LEU A 301 -10.48 16.89 7.32
CA LEU A 301 -9.92 15.91 8.24
C LEU A 301 -9.47 16.56 9.55
N ARG A 302 -9.13 15.73 10.53
CA ARG A 302 -8.89 16.20 11.91
C ARG A 302 -7.52 16.75 12.20
N ASP A 303 -6.45 16.32 11.51
CA ASP A 303 -5.08 16.70 11.91
C ASP A 303 -4.08 16.47 10.78
N LEU A 304 -3.44 17.50 10.32
CA LEU A 304 -2.25 17.53 9.45
C LEU A 304 -2.13 16.31 8.50
N PRO A 305 -3.10 16.03 7.60
CA PRO A 305 -2.99 14.91 6.68
C PRO A 305 -1.75 15.05 5.79
N GLY A 306 -0.97 13.97 5.69
CA GLY A 306 0.27 13.96 4.92
C GLY A 306 0.37 12.77 3.97
N TRP A 307 -0.63 11.90 3.95
CA TRP A 307 -0.69 10.77 3.04
C TRP A 307 -2.12 10.37 2.74
N ILE A 308 -2.30 9.79 1.57
CA ILE A 308 -3.54 9.21 1.11
C ILE A 308 -3.21 7.98 0.26
N SER A 309 -3.96 6.90 0.40
CA SER A 309 -3.99 5.73 -0.47
C SER A 309 -5.40 5.19 -0.56
N PHE A 310 -5.64 4.18 -1.36
CA PHE A 310 -6.98 3.64 -1.59
C PHE A 310 -7.03 2.14 -1.28
N SER A 311 -8.23 1.65 -0.93
CA SER A 311 -8.52 0.22 -0.93
C SER A 311 -8.40 -0.33 -2.35
N MET A 312 -8.04 -1.62 -2.46
CA MET A 312 -7.89 -2.29 -3.76
C MET A 312 -9.14 -2.22 -4.64
N ASP A 313 -10.33 -2.16 -4.02
CA ASP A 313 -11.62 -2.02 -4.72
C ASP A 313 -12.02 -0.56 -4.98
N GLY A 314 -11.25 0.40 -4.49
CA GLY A 314 -11.50 1.83 -4.66
C GLY A 314 -12.66 2.39 -3.85
N ARG A 315 -13.28 1.62 -2.95
CA ARG A 315 -14.39 2.11 -2.11
C ARG A 315 -13.95 3.05 -1.01
N PHE A 316 -12.78 2.84 -0.46
CA PHE A 316 -12.26 3.60 0.67
C PHE A 316 -10.95 4.28 0.34
N ALA A 317 -10.76 5.47 0.90
CA ALA A 317 -9.48 6.15 0.95
C ALA A 317 -8.95 6.14 2.39
N TYR A 318 -7.67 5.84 2.53
CA TYR A 318 -6.95 5.72 3.79
C TYR A 318 -6.09 6.96 4.00
N SER A 319 -6.52 7.84 4.91
CA SER A 319 -5.75 9.04 5.27
C SER A 319 -4.71 8.74 6.35
N SER A 320 -3.58 9.41 6.30
CA SER A 320 -2.55 9.32 7.35
C SER A 320 -3.03 9.73 8.74
N THR A 321 -4.13 10.47 8.84
CA THR A 321 -4.77 10.81 10.12
C THR A 321 -5.52 9.62 10.74
N GLY A 322 -5.58 8.48 10.04
CA GLY A 322 -6.32 7.30 10.44
C GLY A 322 -7.83 7.40 10.20
N GLU A 323 -8.29 8.46 9.55
CA GLU A 323 -9.66 8.58 9.09
C GLU A 323 -9.82 7.84 7.77
N ILE A 324 -10.89 7.06 7.67
CA ILE A 324 -11.29 6.31 6.50
C ILE A 324 -12.40 7.08 5.80
N ILE A 325 -12.21 7.32 4.51
CA ILE A 325 -13.14 8.12 3.72
C ILE A 325 -13.85 7.21 2.71
N ASP A 326 -15.17 7.27 2.65
CA ASP A 326 -15.93 6.68 1.54
C ASP A 326 -15.66 7.50 0.27
N VAL A 327 -15.11 6.86 -0.75
CA VAL A 327 -14.66 7.52 -1.97
C VAL A 327 -15.85 8.09 -2.77
N ALA A 328 -16.96 7.40 -2.84
CA ALA A 328 -18.13 7.88 -3.57
C ALA A 328 -18.83 9.05 -2.85
N ALA A 329 -19.00 8.93 -1.53
CA ALA A 329 -19.68 9.93 -0.71
C ALA A 329 -18.79 11.13 -0.34
N LYS A 330 -17.45 11.02 -0.44
CA LYS A 330 -16.47 12.03 0.02
C LYS A 330 -16.66 12.37 1.50
N LYS A 331 -16.95 11.35 2.32
CA LYS A 331 -17.22 11.50 3.75
C LYS A 331 -16.37 10.56 4.58
N VAL A 332 -15.93 11.02 5.74
CA VAL A 332 -15.31 10.18 6.77
C VAL A 332 -16.37 9.21 7.30
N VAL A 333 -16.11 7.91 7.24
CA VAL A 333 -17.01 6.84 7.67
C VAL A 333 -16.48 6.05 8.85
N ALA A 334 -15.18 6.10 9.12
CA ALA A 334 -14.54 5.44 10.26
C ALA A 334 -13.27 6.19 10.67
N ALA A 335 -12.77 5.89 11.85
CA ALA A 335 -11.48 6.34 12.34
C ALA A 335 -10.78 5.19 13.07
N LEU A 336 -9.54 4.91 12.70
CA LEU A 336 -8.77 3.81 13.24
C LEU A 336 -8.44 4.04 14.73
N GLN A 337 -8.65 3.01 15.52
CA GLN A 337 -8.30 2.98 16.95
C GLN A 337 -7.55 1.68 17.26
N ASP A 338 -6.53 1.75 18.10
CA ASP A 338 -5.79 0.58 18.55
C ASP A 338 -6.59 -0.24 19.59
N GLU A 339 -6.00 -1.30 20.12
CA GLU A 339 -6.58 -2.19 21.10
C GLU A 339 -6.98 -1.50 22.43
N ALA A 340 -6.45 -0.30 22.68
CA ALA A 340 -6.77 0.51 23.85
C ALA A 340 -7.73 1.68 23.52
N GLY A 341 -8.29 1.73 22.30
CA GLY A 341 -9.16 2.82 21.84
C GLY A 341 -8.43 4.13 21.52
N ARG A 342 -7.09 4.13 21.43
CA ARG A 342 -6.31 5.31 21.08
C ARG A 342 -6.28 5.51 19.57
N GLN A 343 -6.25 6.76 19.16
CA GLN A 343 -6.18 7.12 17.73
C GLN A 343 -4.92 6.55 17.08
N VAL A 344 -5.10 5.99 15.87
CA VAL A 344 -4.00 5.51 15.03
C VAL A 344 -3.80 6.48 13.87
N GLN A 345 -2.55 6.90 13.64
CA GLN A 345 -2.14 7.70 12.49
C GLN A 345 -0.89 7.07 11.86
N SER A 346 -0.90 6.90 10.56
CA SER A 346 0.24 6.40 9.81
C SER A 346 0.17 6.80 8.35
N GLU A 347 1.31 7.06 7.74
CA GLU A 347 1.46 7.22 6.29
C GLU A 347 1.77 5.88 5.59
N LYS A 348 1.83 4.77 6.34
CA LYS A 348 2.31 3.47 5.86
C LYS A 348 1.20 2.45 6.06
N MET A 349 0.29 2.44 5.09
CA MET A 349 -0.91 1.59 5.09
C MET A 349 -1.07 0.91 3.74
N LEU A 350 -1.52 -0.33 3.75
CA LEU A 350 -2.00 -1.07 2.60
C LEU A 350 -3.00 -2.13 3.04
N ASP A 351 -3.88 -2.54 2.13
CA ASP A 351 -4.81 -3.64 2.38
C ASP A 351 -4.35 -4.96 1.78
N LEU A 352 -4.78 -6.04 2.40
CA LEU A 352 -4.57 -7.43 1.95
C LEU A 352 -5.91 -8.14 1.87
N ALA A 353 -6.07 -8.97 0.84
CA ALA A 353 -7.12 -9.96 0.78
C ALA A 353 -6.54 -11.33 1.12
N ILE A 354 -7.15 -12.01 2.08
CA ILE A 354 -6.70 -13.32 2.58
C ILE A 354 -7.82 -14.34 2.37
N ALA A 355 -7.51 -15.45 1.71
CA ALA A 355 -8.41 -16.57 1.53
C ALA A 355 -7.68 -17.88 1.84
N ASN A 356 -8.33 -18.77 2.59
CA ASN A 356 -7.76 -20.08 2.96
C ASN A 356 -6.36 -19.98 3.60
N GLY A 357 -6.13 -18.94 4.43
CA GLY A 357 -4.86 -18.72 5.11
C GLY A 357 -3.71 -18.27 4.19
N LYS A 358 -4.00 -17.75 3.01
CA LYS A 358 -3.03 -17.21 2.05
C LYS A 358 -3.41 -15.81 1.61
N VAL A 359 -2.42 -14.95 1.41
CA VAL A 359 -2.63 -13.67 0.74
C VAL A 359 -2.95 -13.95 -0.72
N VAL A 360 -4.11 -13.50 -1.19
CA VAL A 360 -4.56 -13.67 -2.58
C VAL A 360 -4.47 -12.38 -3.39
N ARG A 361 -4.50 -11.22 -2.71
CA ARG A 361 -4.24 -9.90 -3.30
C ARG A 361 -3.56 -9.00 -2.27
N ALA A 362 -2.74 -8.10 -2.76
CA ALA A 362 -2.06 -7.08 -1.94
C ALA A 362 -2.23 -5.70 -2.56
N GLY A 363 -2.62 -4.73 -1.74
CA GLY A 363 -2.71 -3.34 -2.10
C GLY A 363 -1.36 -2.64 -2.12
N ASN A 364 -1.40 -1.33 -2.30
CA ASN A 364 -0.22 -0.50 -2.46
C ASN A 364 -0.29 0.74 -1.54
N GLN A 365 0.84 1.10 -0.92
CA GLN A 365 0.90 2.27 -0.05
C GLN A 365 0.88 3.63 -0.78
N PHE A 366 1.00 3.64 -2.12
CA PHE A 366 1.15 4.86 -2.91
C PHE A 366 -0.15 5.32 -3.61
N GLY A 367 -1.18 4.46 -3.69
CA GLY A 367 -2.40 4.78 -4.45
C GLY A 367 -2.09 5.03 -5.92
N ILE A 368 -1.66 3.99 -6.63
CA ILE A 368 -1.38 4.01 -8.07
C ILE A 368 -2.62 3.64 -8.88
N GLY A 369 -2.73 4.15 -10.11
CA GLY A 369 -3.73 3.69 -11.05
C GLY A 369 -3.51 2.24 -11.48
N ILE A 370 -4.58 1.50 -11.76
CA ILE A 370 -4.50 0.09 -12.14
C ILE A 370 -5.12 -0.23 -13.51
N LYS A 371 -5.57 0.78 -14.26
CA LYS A 371 -6.03 0.58 -15.62
C LYS A 371 -4.87 0.23 -16.55
N ARG A 372 -4.90 -0.97 -17.10
CA ARG A 372 -4.03 -1.38 -18.21
C ARG A 372 -4.73 -1.03 -19.53
N LYS A 373 -3.94 -0.67 -20.54
CA LYS A 373 -4.46 -0.50 -21.91
C LYS A 373 -4.88 -1.84 -22.49
#